data_d4d69aa5ad69e5ad1392e6fdc518300b
#
_entry.id   d4d69aa5ad69e5ad1392e6fdc518300b
#
_cell.length_a   1.000
_cell.length_b   1.000
_cell.length_c   1.000
_cell.angle_alpha   90.00
_cell.angle_beta   90.00
_cell.angle_gamma   90.00
#
_symmetry.space_group_name_H-M   'P 1'
#
loop_
_entity.id
_entity.type
_entity.pdbx_description
1 polymer ?
#
loop_
_entity_poly.entity_id
_entity_poly.type
_entity_poly.pdbx_seq_one_letter_code
_entity_poly.pdbx_strand_id
1 'polypeptide(L)'
;MNHLSRLAGLFLICTGLTVSAAQKTEPAPITADSFKCIRDMSPVRGFYVANLDGNLTGTLAAANATEGAVYPPGSVVQLVPTEVMVKREPGFNAATKDWEFFELDVTSGKSTIRTRGFVDVVNRFGGNCFACHVKARPEFDLICETGHGCDPIPLTPVMIKAIQKTDPRCGAPEPLTDEEAAMLKALQAAMAPKPAAS
;
A
#
# COMPACT_ATOMS: atom_id res chain seq x y z
N MET A 1 64.50 -48.54 -40.94
CA MET A 1 63.93 -47.27 -41.49
C MET A 1 62.61 -47.07 -40.78
N ASN A 2 62.62 -46.25 -39.70
CA ASN A 2 61.50 -46.09 -38.78
C ASN A 2 60.83 -44.71 -39.02
N HIS A 3 59.60 -44.71 -39.45
CA HIS A 3 58.77 -43.49 -39.53
C HIS A 3 57.98 -43.34 -38.23
N LEU A 4 58.36 -42.38 -37.37
CA LEU A 4 57.54 -41.89 -36.24
C LEU A 4 56.51 -40.90 -36.76
N SER A 5 55.24 -41.29 -36.68
CA SER A 5 54.09 -40.38 -36.91
C SER A 5 53.76 -39.65 -35.62
N ARG A 6 53.88 -38.35 -35.55
CA ARG A 6 53.49 -37.49 -34.43
C ARG A 6 52.02 -37.07 -34.65
N LEU A 7 51.11 -37.59 -33.82
CA LEU A 7 49.74 -37.10 -33.69
C LEU A 7 49.75 -35.89 -32.77
N ALA A 8 49.42 -34.71 -33.31
CA ALA A 8 49.18 -33.51 -32.52
C ALA A 8 47.69 -33.51 -32.11
N GLY A 9 47.47 -33.70 -30.84
CA GLY A 9 46.11 -33.59 -30.25
C GLY A 9 45.75 -32.13 -30.03
N LEU A 10 44.69 -31.70 -30.69
CA LEU A 10 44.10 -30.36 -30.53
C LEU A 10 43.16 -30.40 -29.30
N PHE A 11 43.55 -29.80 -28.19
CA PHE A 11 42.67 -29.63 -27.03
C PHE A 11 41.78 -28.44 -27.26
N LEU A 12 40.46 -28.70 -27.47
CA LEU A 12 39.42 -27.67 -27.54
C LEU A 12 39.04 -27.30 -26.10
N ILE A 13 39.46 -26.10 -25.65
CA ILE A 13 39.05 -25.58 -24.34
C ILE A 13 37.69 -24.92 -24.52
N CYS A 14 36.62 -25.61 -24.10
CA CYS A 14 35.28 -25.06 -23.96
C CYS A 14 35.24 -24.17 -22.68
N THR A 15 35.38 -22.85 -22.84
CA THR A 15 35.10 -21.90 -21.76
C THR A 15 33.58 -21.81 -21.60
N GLY A 16 33.07 -22.53 -20.59
CA GLY A 16 31.67 -22.43 -20.19
C GLY A 16 31.38 -21.07 -19.57
N LEU A 17 30.62 -20.22 -20.25
CA LEU A 17 30.02 -19.03 -19.65
C LEU A 17 28.95 -19.49 -18.65
N THR A 18 29.27 -19.42 -17.35
CA THR A 18 28.27 -19.57 -16.30
C THR A 18 27.39 -18.32 -16.26
N VAL A 19 26.20 -18.39 -16.85
CA VAL A 19 25.16 -17.38 -16.66
C VAL A 19 24.67 -17.52 -15.22
N SER A 20 25.10 -16.61 -14.35
CA SER A 20 24.55 -16.50 -13.00
C SER A 20 23.12 -15.98 -13.12
N ALA A 21 22.14 -16.87 -12.92
CA ALA A 21 20.75 -16.46 -12.79
C ALA A 21 20.65 -15.62 -11.51
N ALA A 22 20.34 -14.34 -11.64
CA ALA A 22 20.01 -13.49 -10.49
C ALA A 22 18.82 -14.16 -9.76
N GLN A 23 19.05 -14.58 -8.52
CA GLN A 23 17.98 -15.08 -7.67
C GLN A 23 17.04 -13.93 -7.38
N LYS A 24 15.80 -14.01 -7.90
CA LYS A 24 14.73 -13.09 -7.56
C LYS A 24 14.43 -13.31 -6.08
N THR A 25 14.87 -12.36 -5.24
CA THR A 25 14.55 -12.40 -3.80
C THR A 25 13.04 -12.33 -3.66
N GLU A 26 12.45 -13.30 -2.99
CA GLU A 26 11.01 -13.28 -2.72
C GLU A 26 10.69 -12.05 -1.86
N PRO A 27 9.63 -11.26 -2.19
CA PRO A 27 9.26 -10.08 -1.42
C PRO A 27 9.02 -10.45 0.05
N ALA A 28 9.49 -9.59 0.96
CA ALA A 28 9.27 -9.80 2.38
C ALA A 28 7.76 -9.93 2.69
N PRO A 29 7.35 -10.81 3.61
CA PRO A 29 5.95 -10.96 3.97
C PRO A 29 5.40 -9.67 4.57
N ILE A 30 4.22 -9.24 4.12
CA ILE A 30 3.54 -8.08 4.68
C ILE A 30 2.93 -8.48 6.03
N THR A 31 3.41 -7.85 7.08
CA THR A 31 2.97 -8.07 8.46
C THR A 31 2.47 -6.76 9.07
N ALA A 32 1.98 -6.80 10.31
CA ALA A 32 1.57 -5.60 11.05
C ALA A 32 2.72 -4.58 11.19
N ASP A 33 3.97 -5.05 11.30
CA ASP A 33 5.16 -4.21 11.39
C ASP A 33 5.48 -3.45 10.10
N SER A 34 4.88 -3.84 8.97
CA SER A 34 4.96 -3.09 7.72
C SER A 34 4.22 -1.76 7.77
N PHE A 35 3.30 -1.59 8.73
CA PHE A 35 2.41 -0.43 8.85
C PHE A 35 2.72 0.37 10.10
N LYS A 36 3.53 1.41 9.96
CA LYS A 36 3.95 2.31 11.05
C LYS A 36 3.17 3.62 11.03
N CYS A 37 3.68 4.64 11.70
CA CYS A 37 3.09 5.98 11.70
C CYS A 37 2.81 6.45 10.26
N ILE A 38 1.58 6.89 9.99
CA ILE A 38 1.20 7.35 8.66
C ILE A 38 2.04 8.56 8.22
N ARG A 39 2.47 9.41 9.16
CA ARG A 39 3.25 10.62 8.90
C ARG A 39 4.73 10.35 8.59
N ASP A 40 5.21 9.10 8.78
CA ASP A 40 6.54 8.67 8.32
C ASP A 40 6.55 8.38 6.81
N MET A 41 5.38 8.31 6.17
CA MET A 41 5.21 8.13 4.74
C MET A 41 5.27 9.49 4.01
N SER A 42 5.39 9.46 2.69
CA SER A 42 5.39 10.67 1.85
C SER A 42 3.97 11.19 1.62
N PRO A 43 3.68 12.47 1.95
CA PRO A 43 2.35 13.05 1.73
C PRO A 43 2.09 13.33 0.25
N VAL A 44 0.87 13.06 -0.21
CA VAL A 44 0.38 13.38 -1.56
C VAL A 44 -1.05 13.90 -1.46
N ARG A 45 -1.28 15.16 -1.74
CA ARG A 45 -2.60 15.85 -1.78
C ARG A 45 -3.54 15.65 -0.57
N GLY A 46 -3.43 14.73 0.26
CA GLY A 46 -4.31 14.47 1.42
C GLY A 46 -4.27 13.02 1.87
N PHE A 47 -3.49 12.21 1.18
CA PHE A 47 -3.15 10.83 1.57
C PHE A 47 -1.64 10.66 1.64
N TYR A 48 -1.19 9.49 2.03
CA TYR A 48 0.22 9.18 2.18
C TYR A 48 0.60 7.96 1.35
N VAL A 49 1.84 7.95 0.86
CA VAL A 49 2.40 6.83 0.11
C VAL A 49 3.76 6.41 0.65
N ALA A 50 4.03 5.13 0.54
CA ALA A 50 5.34 4.52 0.77
C ALA A 50 5.57 3.41 -0.25
N ASN A 51 6.73 2.75 -0.17
CA ASN A 51 6.99 1.54 -0.96
C ASN A 51 7.79 0.55 -0.12
N LEU A 52 7.28 -0.67 0.04
CA LEU A 52 7.90 -1.72 0.86
C LEU A 52 9.12 -2.35 0.20
N ASP A 53 9.22 -2.24 -1.14
CA ASP A 53 10.29 -2.83 -1.94
C ASP A 53 11.35 -1.79 -2.36
N GLY A 54 11.26 -0.56 -1.80
CA GLY A 54 12.25 0.51 -2.00
C GLY A 54 12.04 1.39 -3.24
N ASN A 55 10.99 1.16 -4.04
CA ASN A 55 10.68 1.97 -5.24
C ASN A 55 9.76 3.15 -4.91
N LEU A 56 10.10 3.95 -3.90
CA LEU A 56 9.30 5.13 -3.52
C LEU A 56 9.19 6.15 -4.66
N THR A 57 10.26 6.32 -5.45
CA THR A 57 10.25 7.25 -6.61
C THR A 57 9.17 6.86 -7.62
N GLY A 58 9.07 5.58 -7.97
CA GLY A 58 8.03 5.08 -8.88
C GLY A 58 6.63 5.24 -8.29
N THR A 59 6.44 4.98 -6.99
CA THR A 59 5.18 5.19 -6.29
C THR A 59 4.76 6.65 -6.31
N LEU A 60 5.67 7.59 -6.01
CA LEU A 60 5.39 9.02 -6.06
C LEU A 60 5.09 9.50 -7.47
N ALA A 61 5.78 8.99 -8.48
CA ALA A 61 5.48 9.31 -9.89
C ALA A 61 4.06 8.90 -10.25
N ALA A 62 3.64 7.67 -9.90
CA ALA A 62 2.28 7.19 -10.13
C ALA A 62 1.24 8.00 -9.35
N ALA A 63 1.50 8.28 -8.08
CA ALA A 63 0.59 9.05 -7.23
C ALA A 63 0.38 10.49 -7.72
N ASN A 64 1.36 11.11 -8.37
CA ASN A 64 1.27 12.48 -8.88
C ASN A 64 0.86 12.57 -10.36
N ALA A 65 0.62 11.44 -11.04
CA ALA A 65 0.20 11.43 -12.44
C ALA A 65 -1.26 11.91 -12.57
N THR A 66 -1.47 13.06 -13.23
CA THR A 66 -2.79 13.67 -13.39
C THR A 66 -3.73 12.89 -14.29
N GLU A 67 -3.18 12.17 -15.27
CA GLU A 67 -3.92 11.32 -16.19
C GLU A 67 -4.04 9.86 -15.70
N GLY A 68 -3.60 9.61 -14.46
CA GLY A 68 -3.52 8.27 -13.90
C GLY A 68 -2.23 7.53 -14.28
N ALA A 69 -1.92 6.50 -13.51
CA ALA A 69 -0.79 5.60 -13.75
C ALA A 69 -0.97 4.30 -12.98
N VAL A 70 -0.27 3.26 -13.41
CA VAL A 70 -0.18 2.00 -12.67
C VAL A 70 0.90 2.13 -11.60
N TYR A 71 0.55 1.83 -10.36
CA TYR A 71 1.50 1.84 -9.24
C TYR A 71 2.45 0.64 -9.31
N PRO A 72 3.74 0.82 -9.03
CA PRO A 72 4.69 -0.28 -8.99
C PRO A 72 4.42 -1.22 -7.80
N PRO A 73 4.86 -2.49 -7.86
CA PRO A 73 4.83 -3.39 -6.72
C PRO A 73 5.46 -2.78 -5.48
N GLY A 74 5.00 -3.19 -4.31
CA GLY A 74 5.41 -2.64 -3.02
C GLY A 74 4.79 -1.28 -2.67
N SER A 75 4.09 -0.60 -3.59
CA SER A 75 3.41 0.67 -3.27
C SER A 75 2.40 0.50 -2.14
N VAL A 76 2.49 1.37 -1.15
CA VAL A 76 1.54 1.51 -0.05
C VAL A 76 0.79 2.82 -0.24
N VAL A 77 -0.53 2.78 -0.13
CA VAL A 77 -1.39 3.97 -0.16
C VAL A 77 -2.27 3.96 1.08
N GLN A 78 -2.30 5.07 1.81
CA GLN A 78 -3.00 5.20 3.07
C GLN A 78 -3.64 6.59 3.21
N LEU A 79 -4.97 6.62 3.39
CA LEU A 79 -5.70 7.85 3.64
C LEU A 79 -5.84 8.13 5.14
N VAL A 80 -6.18 7.10 5.90
CA VAL A 80 -6.34 7.14 7.36
C VAL A 80 -5.55 6.02 8.01
N PRO A 81 -5.17 6.12 9.29
CA PRO A 81 -4.31 5.14 9.95
C PRO A 81 -4.80 3.69 9.91
N THR A 82 -6.11 3.48 9.80
CA THR A 82 -6.72 2.14 9.87
C THR A 82 -6.89 1.44 8.52
N GLU A 83 -6.81 2.16 7.40
CA GLU A 83 -7.10 1.63 6.06
C GLU A 83 -5.89 1.74 5.16
N VAL A 84 -5.43 0.61 4.61
CA VAL A 84 -4.21 0.53 3.78
C VAL A 84 -4.47 -0.28 2.52
N MET A 85 -3.91 0.17 1.41
CA MET A 85 -3.77 -0.60 0.19
C MET A 85 -2.29 -0.88 -0.07
N VAL A 86 -1.96 -2.11 -0.46
CA VAL A 86 -0.61 -2.49 -0.87
C VAL A 86 -0.65 -3.13 -2.26
N LYS A 87 0.15 -2.59 -3.17
CA LYS A 87 0.33 -3.16 -4.51
C LYS A 87 1.23 -4.38 -4.41
N ARG A 88 0.69 -5.54 -4.76
CA ARG A 88 1.41 -6.81 -4.76
C ARG A 88 2.13 -7.02 -6.10
N GLU A 89 2.94 -8.07 -6.16
CA GLU A 89 3.56 -8.49 -7.41
C GLU A 89 2.51 -8.82 -8.48
N PRO A 90 2.83 -8.61 -9.76
CA PRO A 90 1.95 -8.94 -10.86
C PRO A 90 1.49 -10.40 -10.81
N GLY A 91 0.18 -10.61 -10.96
CA GLY A 91 -0.44 -11.93 -10.88
C GLY A 91 -0.99 -12.30 -9.50
N PHE A 92 -0.89 -11.41 -8.51
CA PHE A 92 -1.51 -11.62 -7.19
C PHE A 92 -3.03 -11.75 -7.31
N ASN A 93 -3.69 -10.79 -7.95
CA ASN A 93 -5.13 -10.83 -8.20
C ASN A 93 -5.53 -9.89 -9.33
N ALA A 94 -5.99 -10.44 -10.45
CA ALA A 94 -6.37 -9.65 -11.62
C ALA A 94 -7.59 -8.72 -11.37
N ALA A 95 -8.56 -9.14 -10.53
CA ALA A 95 -9.75 -8.34 -10.26
C ALA A 95 -9.42 -7.07 -9.49
N THR A 96 -8.43 -7.13 -8.59
CA THR A 96 -7.96 -5.99 -7.81
C THR A 96 -6.78 -5.28 -8.46
N LYS A 97 -6.41 -5.62 -9.70
CA LYS A 97 -5.18 -5.12 -10.33
C LYS A 97 -3.97 -5.30 -9.41
N ASP A 98 -3.90 -6.43 -8.73
CA ASP A 98 -2.86 -6.79 -7.77
C ASP A 98 -2.83 -5.93 -6.47
N TRP A 99 -3.85 -5.15 -6.17
CA TRP A 99 -3.98 -4.50 -4.88
C TRP A 99 -4.52 -5.48 -3.81
N GLU A 100 -3.90 -5.46 -2.64
CA GLU A 100 -4.40 -6.07 -1.41
C GLU A 100 -4.82 -4.97 -0.44
N PHE A 101 -5.98 -5.14 0.19
CA PHE A 101 -6.55 -4.20 1.15
C PHE A 101 -6.33 -4.70 2.56
N PHE A 102 -6.12 -3.78 3.49
CA PHE A 102 -5.93 -4.07 4.90
C PHE A 102 -6.78 -3.13 5.74
N GLU A 103 -7.45 -3.68 6.73
CA GLU A 103 -8.03 -2.92 7.83
C GLU A 103 -7.20 -3.20 9.08
N LEU A 104 -6.76 -2.14 9.74
CA LEU A 104 -5.87 -2.20 10.88
C LEU A 104 -6.57 -1.75 12.17
N ASP A 105 -6.26 -2.42 13.27
CA ASP A 105 -6.37 -1.84 14.60
C ASP A 105 -5.06 -1.16 14.93
N VAL A 106 -5.14 0.13 15.30
CA VAL A 106 -3.98 0.95 15.63
C VAL A 106 -4.06 1.40 17.09
N THR A 107 -2.96 1.23 17.78
CA THR A 107 -2.79 1.64 19.19
C THR A 107 -1.44 2.32 19.34
N SER A 108 -1.09 2.78 20.54
CA SER A 108 0.20 3.43 20.79
C SER A 108 1.38 2.58 20.30
N GLY A 109 2.03 3.05 19.25
CA GLY A 109 3.20 2.43 18.65
C GLY A 109 2.97 1.12 17.90
N LYS A 110 1.72 0.63 17.74
CA LYS A 110 1.44 -0.69 17.17
C LYS A 110 0.31 -0.68 16.15
N SER A 111 0.47 -1.52 15.12
CA SER A 111 -0.59 -1.97 14.23
C SER A 111 -0.92 -3.43 14.50
N THR A 112 -2.18 -3.81 14.30
CA THR A 112 -2.62 -5.21 14.19
C THR A 112 -3.47 -5.34 12.95
N ILE A 113 -3.21 -6.32 12.10
CA ILE A 113 -4.04 -6.57 10.92
C ILE A 113 -5.34 -7.21 11.40
N ARG A 114 -6.45 -6.47 11.32
CA ARG A 114 -7.80 -6.95 11.67
C ARG A 114 -8.35 -7.85 10.57
N THR A 115 -8.26 -7.39 9.33
CA THR A 115 -8.60 -8.17 8.13
C THR A 115 -7.68 -7.77 6.97
N ARG A 116 -7.48 -8.70 6.02
CA ARG A 116 -6.71 -8.45 4.80
C ARG A 116 -7.27 -9.22 3.62
N GLY A 117 -6.95 -8.80 2.41
CA GLY A 117 -7.39 -9.40 1.16
C GLY A 117 -8.24 -8.44 0.34
N PHE A 118 -9.37 -8.90 -0.20
CA PHE A 118 -10.26 -8.05 -1.01
C PHE A 118 -11.74 -8.36 -0.87
N VAL A 119 -12.13 -9.59 -0.46
CA VAL A 119 -13.54 -9.98 -0.35
C VAL A 119 -14.15 -9.46 0.96
N ASP A 120 -13.52 -9.75 2.09
CA ASP A 120 -14.07 -9.56 3.44
C ASP A 120 -13.46 -8.36 4.17
N VAL A 121 -12.74 -7.49 3.47
CA VAL A 121 -12.14 -6.31 4.09
C VAL A 121 -13.18 -5.19 4.15
N VAL A 122 -13.76 -5.04 5.34
CA VAL A 122 -14.79 -4.05 5.65
C VAL A 122 -14.22 -3.02 6.62
N ASN A 123 -14.31 -1.75 6.25
CA ASN A 123 -13.83 -0.66 7.09
C ASN A 123 -14.76 -0.39 8.29
N ARG A 124 -14.37 0.53 9.17
CA ARG A 124 -15.11 0.86 10.40
C ARG A 124 -16.48 1.51 10.16
N PHE A 125 -16.75 1.95 8.92
CA PHE A 125 -18.02 2.52 8.50
C PHE A 125 -18.94 1.49 7.83
N GLY A 126 -18.53 0.22 7.77
CA GLY A 126 -19.31 -0.87 7.17
C GLY A 126 -19.16 -0.98 5.65
N GLY A 127 -18.26 -0.20 5.03
CA GLY A 127 -17.99 -0.25 3.60
C GLY A 127 -16.94 -1.30 3.24
N ASN A 128 -17.22 -2.13 2.22
CA ASN A 128 -16.20 -3.02 1.67
C ASN A 128 -15.20 -2.21 0.84
N CYS A 129 -13.90 -2.35 1.13
CA CYS A 129 -12.85 -1.56 0.52
C CYS A 129 -12.80 -1.75 -1.01
N PHE A 130 -12.75 -3.00 -1.47
CA PHE A 130 -12.69 -3.28 -2.91
C PHE A 130 -13.96 -2.84 -3.65
N ALA A 131 -15.14 -3.04 -3.07
CA ALA A 131 -16.41 -2.65 -3.69
C ALA A 131 -16.52 -1.13 -3.94
N CYS A 132 -15.82 -0.31 -3.14
CA CYS A 132 -15.69 1.11 -3.39
C CYS A 132 -14.61 1.40 -4.44
N HIS A 133 -13.41 0.85 -4.26
CA HIS A 133 -12.24 1.14 -5.09
C HIS A 133 -12.37 0.65 -6.54
N VAL A 134 -13.14 -0.43 -6.79
CA VAL A 134 -13.40 -0.93 -8.15
C VAL A 134 -14.16 0.07 -9.04
N LYS A 135 -14.79 1.10 -8.45
CA LYS A 135 -15.48 2.17 -9.17
C LYS A 135 -14.52 3.23 -9.74
N ALA A 136 -13.25 3.23 -9.31
CA ALA A 136 -12.26 4.12 -9.89
C ALA A 136 -12.12 3.85 -11.39
N ARG A 137 -12.05 4.93 -12.19
CA ARG A 137 -11.81 4.79 -13.62
C ARG A 137 -10.50 4.00 -13.86
N PRO A 138 -10.44 3.21 -14.94
CA PRO A 138 -9.35 2.24 -15.16
C PRO A 138 -7.93 2.83 -15.11
N GLU A 139 -7.75 4.06 -15.56
CA GLU A 139 -6.46 4.76 -15.60
C GLU A 139 -5.90 5.08 -14.21
N PHE A 140 -6.73 5.16 -13.17
CA PHE A 140 -6.31 5.50 -11.81
C PHE A 140 -5.96 4.29 -10.93
N ASP A 141 -5.86 3.10 -11.50
CA ASP A 141 -5.36 1.90 -10.82
C ASP A 141 -6.03 1.62 -9.46
N LEU A 142 -7.35 1.76 -9.38
CA LEU A 142 -8.19 1.64 -8.17
C LEU A 142 -7.95 2.71 -7.09
N ILE A 143 -7.23 3.80 -7.39
CA ILE A 143 -7.05 4.89 -6.42
C ILE A 143 -8.24 5.85 -6.51
N CYS A 144 -8.91 6.05 -5.39
CA CYS A 144 -10.07 6.92 -5.24
C CYS A 144 -9.65 8.32 -4.76
N GLU A 145 -9.69 9.27 -5.66
CA GLU A 145 -9.61 10.70 -5.35
C GLU A 145 -10.78 11.44 -6.00
N THR A 146 -10.96 12.71 -5.69
CA THR A 146 -11.97 13.56 -6.34
C THR A 146 -11.80 13.52 -7.86
N GLY A 147 -12.84 13.14 -8.57
CA GLY A 147 -12.82 13.02 -10.02
C GLY A 147 -12.31 11.69 -10.56
N HIS A 148 -11.91 10.73 -9.73
CA HIS A 148 -11.46 9.39 -10.16
C HIS A 148 -12.61 8.40 -10.43
N GLY A 149 -13.86 8.74 -10.12
CA GLY A 149 -15.04 7.90 -10.40
C GLY A 149 -15.61 7.18 -9.17
N CYS A 150 -14.92 7.21 -8.04
CA CYS A 150 -15.43 6.62 -6.79
C CYS A 150 -16.52 7.48 -6.15
N ASP A 151 -17.37 6.84 -5.34
CA ASP A 151 -18.33 7.57 -4.52
C ASP A 151 -17.62 8.38 -3.43
N PRO A 152 -18.20 9.51 -3.00
CA PRO A 152 -17.67 10.28 -1.87
C PRO A 152 -17.68 9.46 -0.59
N ILE A 153 -16.61 9.59 0.19
CA ILE A 153 -16.54 8.98 1.53
C ILE A 153 -17.21 9.91 2.57
N PRO A 154 -17.70 9.38 3.70
CA PRO A 154 -18.37 10.16 4.74
C PRO A 154 -17.38 10.92 5.64
N LEU A 155 -16.22 11.29 5.12
CA LEU A 155 -15.17 12.02 5.83
C LEU A 155 -14.84 13.32 5.09
N THR A 156 -14.88 14.43 5.79
CA THR A 156 -14.41 15.71 5.24
C THR A 156 -12.88 15.78 5.24
N PRO A 157 -12.25 16.62 4.40
CA PRO A 157 -10.80 16.84 4.43
C PRO A 157 -10.27 17.24 5.82
N VAL A 158 -11.04 18.01 6.59
CA VAL A 158 -10.68 18.41 7.97
C VAL A 158 -10.68 17.20 8.90
N MET A 159 -11.70 16.31 8.81
CA MET A 159 -11.74 15.07 9.58
C MET A 159 -10.56 14.16 9.24
N ILE A 160 -10.26 13.97 7.96
CA ILE A 160 -9.13 13.15 7.51
C ILE A 160 -7.83 13.69 8.11
N LYS A 161 -7.59 14.99 8.01
CA LYS A 161 -6.40 15.63 8.56
C LYS A 161 -6.30 15.48 10.09
N ALA A 162 -7.40 15.63 10.81
CA ALA A 162 -7.44 15.41 12.25
C ALA A 162 -7.08 13.97 12.63
N ILE A 163 -7.62 12.98 11.91
CA ILE A 163 -7.32 11.56 12.11
C ILE A 163 -5.83 11.28 11.83
N GLN A 164 -5.27 11.83 10.76
CA GLN A 164 -3.86 11.64 10.39
C GLN A 164 -2.92 12.24 11.45
N LYS A 165 -3.22 13.43 11.98
CA LYS A 165 -2.45 14.09 13.03
C LYS A 165 -2.46 13.33 14.35
N THR A 166 -3.54 12.60 14.63
CA THR A 166 -3.76 11.85 15.87
C THR A 166 -3.50 10.34 15.72
N ASP A 167 -2.80 9.92 14.68
CA ASP A 167 -2.39 8.51 14.53
C ASP A 167 -1.60 8.07 15.77
N PRO A 168 -2.11 7.11 16.58
CA PRO A 168 -1.49 6.72 17.82
C PRO A 168 -0.15 5.98 17.64
N ARG A 169 0.19 5.60 16.42
CA ARG A 169 1.49 4.97 16.09
C ARG A 169 2.61 6.00 15.98
N CYS A 170 2.27 7.27 15.78
CA CYS A 170 3.24 8.36 15.74
C CYS A 170 3.65 8.76 17.17
N GLY A 171 4.92 9.05 17.38
CA GLY A 171 5.47 9.29 18.73
C GLY A 171 4.77 10.45 19.46
N ALA A 172 4.68 11.64 18.88
CA ALA A 172 3.95 12.76 19.42
C ALA A 172 2.77 13.13 18.50
N PRO A 173 1.55 13.35 19.04
CA PRO A 173 0.45 13.89 18.24
C PRO A 173 0.78 15.31 17.80
N GLU A 174 0.35 15.66 16.59
CA GLU A 174 0.39 17.05 16.15
C GLU A 174 -0.76 17.87 16.79
N PRO A 175 -0.54 19.16 17.08
CA PRO A 175 -1.61 20.00 17.60
C PRO A 175 -2.76 20.09 16.59
N LEU A 176 -3.97 19.94 17.08
CA LEU A 176 -5.19 20.15 16.30
C LEU A 176 -5.60 21.63 16.38
N THR A 177 -6.17 22.15 15.29
CA THR A 177 -6.95 23.37 15.35
C THR A 177 -8.27 23.13 16.08
N ASP A 178 -8.97 24.18 16.49
CA ASP A 178 -10.29 24.06 17.14
C ASP A 178 -11.30 23.34 16.23
N GLU A 179 -11.25 23.60 14.93
CA GLU A 179 -12.10 22.95 13.93
C GLU A 179 -11.77 21.45 13.81
N GLU A 180 -10.48 21.10 13.69
CA GLU A 180 -10.04 19.70 13.63
C GLU A 180 -10.45 18.93 14.88
N ALA A 181 -10.31 19.54 16.07
CA ALA A 181 -10.71 18.92 17.33
C ALA A 181 -12.23 18.72 17.43
N ALA A 182 -13.02 19.69 16.99
CA ALA A 182 -14.48 19.59 16.95
C ALA A 182 -14.94 18.49 15.99
N MET A 183 -14.35 18.41 14.79
CA MET A 183 -14.67 17.39 13.80
C MET A 183 -14.28 15.98 14.26
N LEU A 184 -13.13 15.82 14.89
CA LEU A 184 -12.70 14.54 15.44
C LEU A 184 -13.64 14.06 16.55
N LYS A 185 -14.05 14.96 17.45
CA LYS A 185 -15.03 14.67 18.50
C LYS A 185 -16.39 14.25 17.92
N ALA A 186 -16.87 14.95 16.88
CA ALA A 186 -18.13 14.62 16.21
C ALA A 186 -18.06 13.22 15.56
N LEU A 187 -16.94 12.89 14.90
CA LEU A 187 -16.72 11.58 14.31
C LEU A 187 -16.70 10.47 15.36
N GLN A 188 -15.98 10.67 16.48
CA GLN A 188 -15.94 9.72 17.58
C GLN A 188 -17.34 9.47 18.18
N ALA A 189 -18.14 10.52 18.33
CA ALA A 189 -19.52 10.38 18.79
C ALA A 189 -20.42 9.60 17.80
N ALA A 190 -20.24 9.82 16.51
CA ALA A 190 -20.97 9.09 15.46
C ALA A 190 -20.59 7.59 15.39
N MET A 191 -19.35 7.25 15.74
CA MET A 191 -18.84 5.88 15.76
C MET A 191 -19.03 5.15 17.10
N ALA A 192 -19.49 5.84 18.13
CA ALA A 192 -19.76 5.22 19.42
C ALA A 192 -20.86 4.15 19.31
N PRO A 193 -20.74 3.01 19.99
CA PRO A 193 -21.78 2.00 20.03
C PRO A 193 -23.10 2.63 20.48
N LYS A 194 -24.17 2.44 19.67
CA LYS A 194 -25.50 2.90 20.06
C LYS A 194 -25.92 2.15 21.32
N PRO A 195 -26.42 2.85 22.38
CA PRO A 195 -26.92 2.16 23.57
C PRO A 195 -27.94 1.10 23.15
N ALA A 196 -27.83 -0.10 23.71
CA ALA A 196 -28.86 -1.13 23.49
C ALA A 196 -30.21 -0.54 23.86
N ALA A 197 -31.19 -0.64 22.96
CA ALA A 197 -32.54 -0.25 23.26
C ALA A 197 -33.06 -1.13 24.41
N SER A 198 -33.37 -0.50 25.56
CA SER A 198 -33.95 -1.13 26.73
C SER A 198 -35.37 -1.51 26.49
#